data_d309a2051a698cd1a463c465f8dad5aa
#
_entry.id   d309a2051a698cd1a463c465f8dad5aa
#
_cell.length_a   1.000
_cell.length_b   1.000
_cell.length_c   1.000
_cell.angle_alpha   90.00
_cell.angle_beta   90.00
_cell.angle_gamma   90.00
#
_symmetry.space_group_name_H-M   'P 1'
#
loop_
_entity.id
_entity.type
_entity.pdbx_description
1 polymer ?
#
loop_
_entity_poly.entity_id
_entity_poly.type
_entity_poly.pdbx_seq_one_letter_code
_entity_poly.pdbx_strand_id
1 'polypeptide(L)'
;MMGSKLSQSRWTALFWIFPVLFLIDDVLGLNGYQFTVHGIGIRILLFCLSAASLGLYCIWAIVRSRMTIFRRKTGQPFFWDYWRTLDWFVLGFLVLNAVWATVIPVLVRGNMTYGVKDFTTLLVLVLYFPCVFLIRLGLLQEKKLMRWLYPLLVLLAVWHSVMYIGETLSPGFYAKYYDLIDKISLGTAVRSDVVEGYGVVRIIQVTSILMIPGVFLSVRKCLNREWFGAVGGAVTVFALLITYTKSIWFGCFGTLLAALLIAALLYKPRVLRRRAALLFAAVIVLVVGYNSLCLGNTVFTRALHHFSAGQSVSLQDQYDQLMEQIRQAQAKGLDVEDMRREAMKLENQLKDAKGTTLSNDLRSAQKQALLEKWKGSKLLGYGYGAYSEEVIRNEQYPFMYEYMLPAMLMKLGIVGMMGWAVFLAAMVYYAWKKMGRHDAPAFVFWLADAGGVALAVQTNPFLFTFAGISIILWLCLQIDWAEQEHKGVLPV
;
A
#
# COMPACT_ATOMS: atom_id res chain seq x y z
N MET A 1 -19.68 -9.11 -28.51
CA MET A 1 -19.16 -9.14 -29.87
C MET A 1 -18.54 -7.82 -30.38
N MET A 2 -18.85 -6.67 -29.80
CA MET A 2 -18.29 -5.37 -30.23
C MET A 2 -16.80 -5.20 -29.87
N GLY A 3 -16.34 -5.74 -28.74
CA GLY A 3 -14.95 -5.63 -28.28
C GLY A 3 -13.91 -6.29 -29.19
N SER A 4 -14.24 -7.41 -29.86
CA SER A 4 -13.26 -8.14 -30.69
C SER A 4 -12.85 -7.38 -31.96
N LYS A 5 -13.75 -6.58 -32.54
CA LYS A 5 -13.45 -5.76 -33.73
C LYS A 5 -12.66 -4.48 -33.39
N LEU A 6 -12.78 -3.98 -32.17
CA LEU A 6 -12.09 -2.78 -31.69
C LEU A 6 -10.65 -3.07 -31.25
N SER A 7 -10.36 -4.30 -30.77
CA SER A 7 -9.04 -4.64 -30.19
C SER A 7 -7.93 -4.94 -31.22
N GLN A 8 -8.24 -5.03 -32.51
CA GLN A 8 -7.30 -5.48 -33.56
C GLN A 8 -6.45 -4.36 -34.20
N SER A 9 -6.63 -3.11 -33.83
CA SER A 9 -5.82 -2.02 -34.40
C SER A 9 -4.49 -1.87 -33.65
N ARG A 10 -3.35 -1.97 -34.36
CA ARG A 10 -2.00 -1.69 -33.81
C ARG A 10 -1.89 -0.30 -33.19
N TRP A 11 -2.70 0.64 -33.67
CA TRP A 11 -2.75 2.02 -33.15
C TRP A 11 -3.27 2.10 -31.70
N THR A 12 -4.07 1.11 -31.24
CA THR A 12 -4.56 1.13 -29.84
C THR A 12 -3.45 0.93 -28.82
N ALA A 13 -2.33 0.33 -29.23
CA ALA A 13 -1.17 0.17 -28.36
C ALA A 13 -0.54 1.52 -27.95
N LEU A 14 -0.64 2.56 -28.79
CA LEU A 14 -0.09 3.88 -28.50
C LEU A 14 -0.78 4.53 -27.28
N PHE A 15 -2.08 4.28 -27.06
CA PHE A 15 -2.81 4.81 -25.91
C PHE A 15 -2.35 4.22 -24.57
N TRP A 16 -1.59 3.12 -24.59
CA TRP A 16 -1.10 2.46 -23.38
C TRP A 16 0.31 2.86 -22.99
N ILE A 17 1.04 3.61 -23.82
CA ILE A 17 2.43 3.97 -23.55
C ILE A 17 2.53 4.74 -22.23
N PHE A 18 1.81 5.85 -22.08
CA PHE A 18 1.87 6.67 -20.88
C PHE A 18 1.28 5.99 -19.64
N PRO A 19 0.11 5.30 -19.70
CA PRO A 19 -0.38 4.50 -18.58
C PRO A 19 0.61 3.44 -18.10
N VAL A 20 1.32 2.77 -19.01
CA VAL A 20 2.35 1.77 -18.63
C VAL A 20 3.56 2.46 -18.00
N LEU A 21 4.04 3.57 -18.55
CA LEU A 21 5.14 4.34 -17.95
C LEU A 21 4.77 4.88 -16.56
N PHE A 22 3.55 5.39 -16.39
CA PHE A 22 3.06 5.81 -15.09
C PHE A 22 2.99 4.64 -14.11
N LEU A 23 2.49 3.49 -14.54
CA LEU A 23 2.43 2.28 -13.70
C LEU A 23 3.83 1.81 -13.27
N ILE A 24 4.82 1.85 -14.18
CA ILE A 24 6.21 1.52 -13.85
C ILE A 24 6.77 2.50 -12.81
N ASP A 25 6.57 3.80 -13.00
CA ASP A 25 7.02 4.83 -12.06
C ASP A 25 6.35 4.68 -10.70
N ASP A 26 5.03 4.43 -10.67
CA ASP A 26 4.27 4.31 -9.43
C ASP A 26 4.63 3.03 -8.64
N VAL A 27 4.73 1.89 -9.31
CA VAL A 27 5.02 0.59 -8.65
C VAL A 27 6.48 0.53 -8.18
N LEU A 28 7.43 0.89 -9.03
CA LEU A 28 8.85 0.82 -8.66
C LEU A 28 9.30 1.98 -7.77
N GLY A 29 8.43 2.98 -7.55
CA GLY A 29 8.77 4.15 -6.76
C GLY A 29 9.89 4.97 -7.37
N LEU A 30 10.00 4.96 -8.71
CA LEU A 30 10.94 5.81 -9.41
C LEU A 30 10.62 7.27 -9.09
N ASN A 31 11.65 8.11 -8.88
CA ASN A 31 11.45 9.45 -8.32
C ASN A 31 10.96 10.46 -9.35
N GLY A 32 9.77 10.27 -9.85
CA GLY A 32 9.11 11.27 -10.64
C GLY A 32 8.91 12.64 -9.95
N TYR A 33 9.34 12.80 -8.69
CA TYR A 33 9.32 14.08 -7.97
C TYR A 33 10.64 14.86 -8.08
N GLN A 34 11.77 14.19 -8.17
CA GLN A 34 13.08 14.90 -8.30
C GLN A 34 13.36 15.31 -9.74
N PHE A 35 12.95 14.50 -10.71
CA PHE A 35 13.01 14.94 -12.09
C PHE A 35 11.84 15.87 -12.39
N THR A 36 12.15 17.14 -12.57
CA THR A 36 11.18 18.16 -12.94
C THR A 36 11.44 18.66 -14.35
N VAL A 37 10.37 18.78 -15.12
CA VAL A 37 10.36 19.51 -16.39
C VAL A 37 9.65 20.82 -16.16
N HIS A 38 10.35 21.93 -16.22
CA HIS A 38 9.84 23.28 -15.89
C HIS A 38 9.16 23.35 -14.50
N GLY A 39 9.75 22.69 -13.49
CA GLY A 39 9.24 22.69 -12.12
C GLY A 39 8.08 21.71 -11.85
N ILE A 40 7.61 20.97 -12.86
CA ILE A 40 6.58 19.93 -12.71
C ILE A 40 7.27 18.57 -12.59
N GLY A 41 6.95 17.82 -11.52
CA GLY A 41 7.49 16.47 -11.35
C GLY A 41 7.06 15.52 -12.47
N ILE A 42 7.98 14.69 -12.96
CA ILE A 42 7.71 13.73 -14.07
C ILE A 42 6.53 12.82 -13.76
N ARG A 43 6.35 12.40 -12.49
CA ARG A 43 5.20 11.57 -12.08
C ARG A 43 3.86 12.26 -12.35
N ILE A 44 3.74 13.54 -12.05
CA ILE A 44 2.54 14.32 -12.32
C ILE A 44 2.33 14.44 -13.85
N LEU A 45 3.42 14.68 -14.60
CA LEU A 45 3.35 14.72 -16.04
C LEU A 45 2.90 13.38 -16.64
N LEU A 46 3.50 12.27 -16.20
CA LEU A 46 3.11 10.92 -16.63
C LEU A 46 1.65 10.61 -16.26
N PHE A 47 1.19 11.03 -15.09
CA PHE A 47 -0.20 10.91 -14.69
C PHE A 47 -1.13 11.71 -15.64
N CYS A 48 -0.82 12.98 -15.91
CA CYS A 48 -1.62 13.81 -16.82
C CYS A 48 -1.65 13.24 -18.25
N LEU A 49 -0.50 12.79 -18.76
CA LEU A 49 -0.40 12.15 -20.07
C LEU A 49 -1.17 10.82 -20.11
N SER A 50 -1.17 10.07 -19.01
CA SER A 50 -1.96 8.84 -18.90
C SER A 50 -3.45 9.12 -18.92
N ALA A 51 -3.91 10.11 -18.16
CA ALA A 51 -5.30 10.51 -18.13
C ALA A 51 -5.76 11.02 -19.51
N ALA A 52 -4.95 11.86 -20.17
CA ALA A 52 -5.21 12.34 -21.52
C ALA A 52 -5.26 11.20 -22.55
N SER A 53 -4.28 10.29 -22.50
CA SER A 53 -4.17 9.16 -23.43
C SER A 53 -5.35 8.18 -23.28
N LEU A 54 -5.72 7.83 -22.05
CA LEU A 54 -6.90 6.99 -21.78
C LEU A 54 -8.20 7.71 -22.15
N GLY A 55 -8.29 9.02 -21.91
CA GLY A 55 -9.42 9.85 -22.35
C GLY A 55 -9.57 9.86 -23.88
N LEU A 56 -8.47 10.04 -24.61
CA LEU A 56 -8.45 9.94 -26.08
C LEU A 56 -8.85 8.53 -26.56
N TYR A 57 -8.41 7.50 -25.87
CA TYR A 57 -8.81 6.12 -26.17
C TYR A 57 -10.33 5.92 -25.98
N CYS A 58 -10.90 6.48 -24.91
CA CYS A 58 -12.35 6.47 -24.71
C CYS A 58 -13.09 7.20 -25.83
N ILE A 59 -12.63 8.41 -26.22
CA ILE A 59 -13.21 9.18 -27.34
C ILE A 59 -13.14 8.35 -28.63
N TRP A 60 -11.97 7.77 -28.95
CA TRP A 60 -11.81 6.90 -30.11
C TRP A 60 -12.81 5.72 -30.07
N ALA A 61 -12.97 5.08 -28.91
CA ALA A 61 -13.90 3.95 -28.74
C ALA A 61 -15.35 4.39 -28.93
N ILE A 62 -15.76 5.56 -28.43
CA ILE A 62 -17.09 6.14 -28.63
C ILE A 62 -17.36 6.39 -30.11
N VAL A 63 -16.44 7.05 -30.80
CA VAL A 63 -16.56 7.36 -32.23
C VAL A 63 -16.61 6.07 -33.06
N ARG A 64 -15.69 5.14 -32.81
CA ARG A 64 -15.60 3.88 -33.55
C ARG A 64 -16.81 2.98 -33.35
N SER A 65 -17.40 2.98 -32.16
CA SER A 65 -18.62 2.23 -31.84
C SER A 65 -19.91 2.97 -32.28
N ARG A 66 -19.81 4.16 -32.85
CA ARG A 66 -20.96 5.03 -33.18
C ARG A 66 -21.90 5.24 -31.99
N MET A 67 -21.31 5.35 -30.79
CA MET A 67 -22.05 5.53 -29.54
C MET A 67 -22.67 6.92 -29.49
N THR A 68 -23.94 7.02 -29.05
CA THR A 68 -24.61 8.29 -28.85
C THR A 68 -24.45 8.76 -27.39
N ILE A 69 -24.22 10.07 -27.19
CA ILE A 69 -23.98 10.68 -25.85
C ILE A 69 -25.22 11.43 -25.35
N PHE A 70 -25.84 12.25 -26.22
CA PHE A 70 -26.89 13.18 -25.81
C PHE A 70 -28.29 12.62 -26.03
N ARG A 71 -28.49 11.77 -27.05
CA ARG A 71 -29.79 11.23 -27.38
C ARG A 71 -29.73 9.76 -27.67
N ARG A 72 -30.58 8.96 -26.99
CA ARG A 72 -30.69 7.53 -27.27
C ARG A 72 -31.30 7.33 -28.67
N LYS A 73 -30.62 6.57 -29.53
CA LYS A 73 -31.10 6.16 -30.87
C LYS A 73 -31.28 4.65 -30.89
N THR A 74 -32.36 4.20 -31.49
CA THR A 74 -32.67 2.79 -31.66
C THR A 74 -31.53 2.09 -32.43
N GLY A 75 -31.04 0.98 -31.92
CA GLY A 75 -29.97 0.19 -32.55
C GLY A 75 -28.54 0.72 -32.36
N GLN A 76 -28.36 1.84 -31.62
CA GLN A 76 -27.03 2.36 -31.28
C GLN A 76 -26.75 2.27 -29.77
N PRO A 77 -25.51 1.98 -29.36
CA PRO A 77 -25.14 2.02 -27.95
C PRO A 77 -25.23 3.45 -27.42
N PHE A 78 -25.67 3.58 -26.17
CA PHE A 78 -25.81 4.89 -25.52
C PHE A 78 -24.79 5.00 -24.38
N PHE A 79 -24.03 6.09 -24.33
CA PHE A 79 -22.91 6.27 -23.38
C PHE A 79 -23.33 6.05 -21.93
N TRP A 80 -24.48 6.62 -21.53
CA TRP A 80 -24.95 6.54 -20.15
C TRP A 80 -25.40 5.13 -19.71
N ASP A 81 -25.58 4.19 -20.63
CA ASP A 81 -25.82 2.77 -20.29
C ASP A 81 -24.55 2.11 -19.69
N TYR A 82 -23.38 2.71 -19.91
CA TYR A 82 -22.10 2.29 -19.36
C TYR A 82 -21.78 2.99 -18.03
N TRP A 83 -22.56 4.02 -17.64
CA TRP A 83 -22.39 4.71 -16.37
C TRP A 83 -23.21 4.02 -15.28
N ARG A 84 -22.62 3.77 -14.11
CA ARG A 84 -23.24 3.01 -13.02
C ARG A 84 -23.28 3.80 -11.72
N THR A 85 -24.05 3.30 -10.76
CA THR A 85 -24.18 3.96 -9.46
C THR A 85 -22.85 4.09 -8.72
N LEU A 86 -21.95 3.09 -8.82
CA LEU A 86 -20.61 3.18 -8.21
C LEU A 86 -19.81 4.38 -8.78
N ASP A 87 -19.96 4.69 -10.07
CA ASP A 87 -19.25 5.81 -10.70
C ASP A 87 -19.66 7.16 -10.08
N TRP A 88 -20.93 7.29 -9.69
CA TRP A 88 -21.41 8.47 -8.97
C TRP A 88 -20.81 8.57 -7.56
N PHE A 89 -20.63 7.44 -6.86
CA PHE A 89 -19.94 7.44 -5.57
C PHE A 89 -18.47 7.85 -5.72
N VAL A 90 -17.76 7.34 -6.73
CA VAL A 90 -16.36 7.74 -6.99
C VAL A 90 -16.28 9.21 -7.36
N LEU A 91 -17.18 9.70 -8.24
CA LEU A 91 -17.23 11.11 -8.62
C LEU A 91 -17.55 12.01 -7.42
N GLY A 92 -18.60 11.67 -6.66
CA GLY A 92 -18.98 12.41 -5.45
C GLY A 92 -17.86 12.44 -4.42
N PHE A 93 -17.15 11.33 -4.26
CA PHE A 93 -15.98 11.24 -3.38
C PHE A 93 -14.84 12.18 -3.85
N LEU A 94 -14.52 12.19 -5.14
CA LEU A 94 -13.51 13.12 -5.70
C LEU A 94 -13.91 14.58 -5.52
N VAL A 95 -15.17 14.92 -5.83
CA VAL A 95 -15.71 16.30 -5.66
C VAL A 95 -15.66 16.71 -4.19
N LEU A 96 -16.10 15.84 -3.29
CA LEU A 96 -16.03 16.08 -1.85
C LEU A 96 -14.60 16.41 -1.42
N ASN A 97 -13.64 15.56 -1.77
CA ASN A 97 -12.24 15.77 -1.39
C ASN A 97 -11.62 17.01 -2.07
N ALA A 98 -12.03 17.35 -3.28
CA ALA A 98 -11.61 18.60 -3.94
C ALA A 98 -12.10 19.83 -3.16
N VAL A 99 -13.33 19.82 -2.62
CA VAL A 99 -13.84 20.88 -1.74
C VAL A 99 -12.95 20.98 -0.48
N TRP A 100 -12.59 19.85 0.13
CA TRP A 100 -11.69 19.83 1.30
C TRP A 100 -10.25 20.24 0.99
N ALA A 101 -9.85 20.18 -0.27
CA ALA A 101 -8.52 20.61 -0.70
C ALA A 101 -8.45 22.12 -1.06
N THR A 102 -9.57 22.72 -1.45
CA THR A 102 -9.60 24.08 -1.99
C THR A 102 -10.45 25.03 -1.16
N VAL A 103 -11.72 24.68 -0.94
CA VAL A 103 -12.69 25.59 -0.29
C VAL A 103 -12.47 25.64 1.23
N ILE A 104 -12.36 24.47 1.88
CA ILE A 104 -12.24 24.43 3.35
C ILE A 104 -10.97 25.13 3.85
N PRO A 105 -9.76 24.93 3.27
CA PRO A 105 -8.58 25.70 3.70
C PRO A 105 -8.76 27.20 3.61
N VAL A 106 -9.46 27.70 2.58
CA VAL A 106 -9.75 29.14 2.44
C VAL A 106 -10.68 29.63 3.56
N LEU A 107 -11.74 28.87 3.87
CA LEU A 107 -12.69 29.22 4.91
C LEU A 107 -12.08 29.27 6.32
N VAL A 108 -11.14 28.36 6.60
CA VAL A 108 -10.47 28.28 7.92
C VAL A 108 -9.12 29.03 7.97
N ARG A 109 -8.84 29.87 6.97
CA ARG A 109 -7.58 30.62 6.83
C ARG A 109 -6.33 29.73 6.84
N GLY A 110 -6.45 28.52 6.28
CA GLY A 110 -5.37 27.57 6.07
C GLY A 110 -4.56 27.83 4.79
N ASN A 111 -3.62 26.95 4.51
CA ASN A 111 -2.75 27.03 3.33
C ASN A 111 -3.30 26.21 2.16
N MET A 112 -3.94 26.87 1.20
CA MET A 112 -4.50 26.22 0.00
C MET A 112 -3.44 25.51 -0.85
N THR A 113 -2.20 26.03 -0.91
CA THR A 113 -1.11 25.38 -1.67
C THR A 113 -0.78 24.01 -1.10
N TYR A 114 -0.73 23.90 0.22
CA TYR A 114 -0.57 22.60 0.87
C TYR A 114 -1.80 21.70 0.70
N GLY A 115 -3.00 22.30 0.71
CA GLY A 115 -4.25 21.57 0.44
C GLY A 115 -4.23 20.88 -0.93
N VAL A 116 -3.87 21.60 -1.97
CA VAL A 116 -3.74 21.06 -3.34
C VAL A 116 -2.64 20.01 -3.41
N LYS A 117 -1.47 20.23 -2.78
CA LYS A 117 -0.38 19.25 -2.75
C LYS A 117 -0.80 17.93 -2.09
N ASP A 118 -1.48 17.99 -0.96
CA ASP A 118 -1.95 16.83 -0.20
C ASP A 118 -3.06 16.06 -0.99
N PHE A 119 -3.90 16.78 -1.73
CA PHE A 119 -4.95 16.22 -2.58
C PHE A 119 -4.43 15.59 -3.89
N THR A 120 -3.27 16.03 -4.39
CA THR A 120 -2.76 15.63 -5.72
C THR A 120 -2.71 14.10 -5.88
N THR A 121 -2.41 13.35 -4.83
CA THR A 121 -2.38 11.89 -4.86
C THR A 121 -3.76 11.27 -5.13
N LEU A 122 -4.82 11.86 -4.60
CA LEU A 122 -6.21 11.41 -4.82
C LEU A 122 -6.65 11.55 -6.28
N LEU A 123 -6.00 12.42 -7.06
CA LEU A 123 -6.30 12.57 -8.49
C LEU A 123 -6.07 11.27 -9.29
N VAL A 124 -5.27 10.33 -8.78
CA VAL A 124 -5.12 9.00 -9.41
C VAL A 124 -6.48 8.32 -9.62
N LEU A 125 -7.45 8.55 -8.74
CA LEU A 125 -8.81 8.01 -8.90
C LEU A 125 -9.56 8.58 -10.13
N VAL A 126 -9.11 9.66 -10.74
CA VAL A 126 -9.66 10.15 -12.02
C VAL A 126 -9.47 9.12 -13.13
N LEU A 127 -8.38 8.31 -13.05
CA LEU A 127 -8.14 7.21 -14.00
C LEU A 127 -9.20 6.10 -13.91
N TYR A 128 -9.99 6.05 -12.82
CA TYR A 128 -11.10 5.13 -12.67
C TYR A 128 -12.07 5.22 -13.85
N PHE A 129 -12.51 6.41 -14.22
CA PHE A 129 -13.55 6.61 -15.23
C PHE A 129 -13.17 6.07 -16.61
N PRO A 130 -12.03 6.45 -17.22
CA PRO A 130 -11.63 5.87 -18.49
C PRO A 130 -11.35 4.37 -18.39
N CYS A 131 -10.72 3.89 -17.30
CA CYS A 131 -10.43 2.46 -17.13
C CYS A 131 -11.73 1.64 -17.06
N VAL A 132 -12.69 2.05 -16.24
CA VAL A 132 -13.98 1.36 -16.08
C VAL A 132 -14.78 1.36 -17.39
N PHE A 133 -14.80 2.49 -18.10
CA PHE A 133 -15.44 2.56 -19.41
C PHE A 133 -14.82 1.57 -20.41
N LEU A 134 -13.48 1.49 -20.47
CA LEU A 134 -12.77 0.53 -21.32
C LEU A 134 -13.00 -0.92 -20.89
N ILE A 135 -13.09 -1.20 -19.57
CA ILE A 135 -13.44 -2.52 -19.04
C ILE A 135 -14.82 -2.93 -19.53
N ARG A 136 -15.82 -2.06 -19.39
CA ARG A 136 -17.21 -2.32 -19.78
C ARG A 136 -17.40 -2.49 -21.28
N LEU A 137 -16.51 -1.91 -22.08
CA LEU A 137 -16.42 -2.16 -23.53
C LEU A 137 -15.63 -3.44 -23.90
N GLY A 138 -15.01 -4.14 -22.91
CA GLY A 138 -14.16 -5.31 -23.13
C GLY A 138 -12.80 -4.98 -23.76
N LEU A 139 -12.38 -3.69 -23.75
CA LEU A 139 -11.10 -3.22 -24.31
C LEU A 139 -9.96 -3.34 -23.31
N LEU A 140 -10.24 -3.18 -22.01
CA LEU A 140 -9.30 -3.39 -20.91
C LEU A 140 -9.64 -4.68 -20.16
N GLN A 141 -8.87 -5.72 -20.38
CA GLN A 141 -9.04 -7.03 -19.76
C GLN A 141 -8.10 -7.19 -18.57
N GLU A 142 -8.58 -7.78 -17.45
CA GLU A 142 -7.76 -8.05 -16.26
C GLU A 142 -6.49 -8.84 -16.62
N LYS A 143 -6.61 -9.92 -17.37
CA LYS A 143 -5.48 -10.76 -17.80
C LYS A 143 -4.37 -9.98 -18.52
N LYS A 144 -4.72 -8.97 -19.32
CA LYS A 144 -3.74 -8.13 -20.03
C LYS A 144 -3.02 -7.21 -19.08
N LEU A 145 -3.75 -6.56 -18.15
CA LEU A 145 -3.13 -5.69 -17.15
C LEU A 145 -2.24 -6.50 -16.20
N MET A 146 -2.70 -7.67 -15.76
CA MET A 146 -1.94 -8.56 -14.88
C MET A 146 -0.62 -9.07 -15.47
N ARG A 147 -0.49 -9.16 -16.79
CA ARG A 147 0.77 -9.51 -17.45
C ARG A 147 1.88 -8.47 -17.21
N TRP A 148 1.51 -7.21 -16.94
CA TRP A 148 2.44 -6.12 -16.66
C TRP A 148 2.53 -5.84 -15.15
N LEU A 149 1.40 -5.72 -14.48
CA LEU A 149 1.36 -5.34 -13.07
C LEU A 149 2.02 -6.38 -12.18
N TYR A 150 1.72 -7.66 -12.35
CA TYR A 150 2.26 -8.70 -11.47
C TYR A 150 3.80 -8.82 -11.55
N PRO A 151 4.45 -8.87 -12.74
CA PRO A 151 5.90 -8.83 -12.82
C PRO A 151 6.53 -7.57 -12.20
N LEU A 152 5.89 -6.40 -12.31
CA LEU A 152 6.38 -5.17 -11.67
C LEU A 152 6.34 -5.27 -10.15
N LEU A 153 5.28 -5.84 -9.57
CA LEU A 153 5.18 -6.07 -8.12
C LEU A 153 6.25 -7.06 -7.64
N VAL A 154 6.51 -8.12 -8.40
CA VAL A 154 7.59 -9.07 -8.11
C VAL A 154 8.96 -8.40 -8.24
N LEU A 155 9.16 -7.56 -9.27
CA LEU A 155 10.41 -6.81 -9.47
C LEU A 155 10.66 -5.84 -8.29
N LEU A 156 9.63 -5.16 -7.79
CA LEU A 156 9.71 -4.35 -6.58
C LEU A 156 10.18 -5.19 -5.38
N ALA A 157 9.61 -6.38 -5.19
CA ALA A 157 10.00 -7.28 -4.11
C ALA A 157 11.43 -7.81 -4.28
N VAL A 158 11.86 -8.15 -5.51
CA VAL A 158 13.24 -8.52 -5.83
C VAL A 158 14.18 -7.36 -5.50
N TRP A 159 13.85 -6.14 -5.90
CA TRP A 159 14.65 -4.96 -5.60
C TRP A 159 14.88 -4.78 -4.10
N HIS A 160 13.82 -4.86 -3.27
CA HIS A 160 13.96 -4.80 -1.82
C HIS A 160 14.85 -5.90 -1.26
N SER A 161 14.68 -7.13 -1.78
CA SER A 161 15.47 -8.29 -1.37
C SER A 161 16.95 -8.11 -1.72
N VAL A 162 17.27 -7.63 -2.92
CA VAL A 162 18.66 -7.35 -3.36
C VAL A 162 19.30 -6.29 -2.49
N MET A 163 18.57 -5.22 -2.17
CA MET A 163 19.09 -4.15 -1.28
C MET A 163 19.37 -4.69 0.12
N TYR A 164 18.48 -5.53 0.67
CA TYR A 164 18.67 -6.16 1.97
C TYR A 164 19.90 -7.09 1.99
N ILE A 165 19.99 -7.98 1.01
CA ILE A 165 21.12 -8.94 0.89
C ILE A 165 22.42 -8.17 0.68
N GLY A 166 22.43 -7.17 -0.18
CA GLY A 166 23.60 -6.34 -0.45
C GLY A 166 24.15 -5.68 0.80
N GLU A 167 23.27 -5.01 1.59
CA GLU A 167 23.68 -4.35 2.84
C GLU A 167 24.09 -5.35 3.94
N THR A 168 23.46 -6.54 3.98
CA THR A 168 23.81 -7.59 4.94
C THR A 168 25.17 -8.22 4.65
N LEU A 169 25.48 -8.47 3.37
CA LEU A 169 26.75 -9.07 2.96
C LEU A 169 27.91 -8.07 2.90
N SER A 170 27.64 -6.82 2.63
CA SER A 170 28.62 -5.74 2.53
C SER A 170 28.07 -4.48 3.20
N PRO A 171 28.29 -4.33 4.52
CA PRO A 171 27.87 -3.13 5.23
C PRO A 171 28.38 -1.86 4.53
N GLY A 172 27.46 -0.91 4.29
CA GLY A 172 27.74 0.29 3.49
C GLY A 172 27.49 0.09 1.98
N PHE A 173 26.94 -1.06 1.55
CA PHE A 173 26.51 -1.27 0.16
C PHE A 173 25.57 -0.17 -0.29
N TYR A 174 24.58 0.18 0.52
CA TYR A 174 23.65 1.26 0.25
C TYR A 174 24.37 2.61 0.13
N ALA A 175 25.25 2.92 1.08
CA ALA A 175 26.01 4.18 1.06
C ALA A 175 26.91 4.28 -0.17
N LYS A 176 27.57 3.18 -0.59
CA LYS A 176 28.43 3.14 -1.78
C LYS A 176 27.67 3.37 -3.08
N TYR A 177 26.42 2.90 -3.16
CA TYR A 177 25.59 3.03 -4.35
C TYR A 177 24.50 4.09 -4.18
N TYR A 178 24.51 4.84 -3.05
CA TYR A 178 23.49 5.81 -2.71
C TYR A 178 23.24 6.81 -3.83
N ASP A 179 24.29 7.40 -4.38
CA ASP A 179 24.16 8.39 -5.46
C ASP A 179 23.52 7.80 -6.72
N LEU A 180 23.85 6.55 -7.07
CA LEU A 180 23.24 5.86 -8.19
C LEU A 180 21.80 5.49 -7.87
N ILE A 181 21.55 4.94 -6.69
CA ILE A 181 20.24 4.54 -6.20
C ILE A 181 19.37 5.79 -6.05
N ASP A 182 19.90 6.86 -5.48
CA ASP A 182 19.20 8.14 -5.37
C ASP A 182 18.93 8.77 -6.74
N LYS A 183 19.76 8.64 -7.70
CA LYS A 183 19.51 9.09 -9.08
C LYS A 183 18.49 8.25 -9.83
N ILE A 184 18.39 6.96 -9.56
CA ILE A 184 17.51 6.02 -10.27
C ILE A 184 16.17 5.87 -9.55
N SER A 185 16.17 5.64 -8.24
CA SER A 185 14.96 5.38 -7.43
C SER A 185 14.47 6.56 -6.63
N LEU A 186 15.32 7.51 -6.40
CA LEU A 186 15.09 8.91 -6.31
C LEU A 186 14.25 9.37 -5.12
N GLY A 187 14.89 9.45 -3.97
CA GLY A 187 14.40 10.24 -2.83
C GLY A 187 13.17 9.72 -2.09
N THR A 188 12.49 8.72 -2.58
CA THR A 188 11.62 7.88 -1.76
C THR A 188 12.41 6.75 -1.15
N ALA A 189 13.60 7.11 -0.77
CA ALA A 189 14.64 6.34 -0.17
C ALA A 189 14.24 4.95 0.29
N VAL A 190 14.89 3.97 -0.30
CA VAL A 190 15.22 2.76 0.44
C VAL A 190 15.96 3.25 1.69
N ARG A 191 15.29 3.41 2.81
CA ARG A 191 15.95 3.68 4.08
C ARG A 191 16.48 2.37 4.60
N SER A 192 17.78 2.15 4.52
CA SER A 192 18.46 1.18 5.35
C SER A 192 18.61 1.79 6.74
N ASP A 193 17.52 1.84 7.49
CA ASP A 193 17.63 2.12 8.91
C ASP A 193 18.17 0.84 9.56
N VAL A 194 19.37 0.88 10.11
CA VAL A 194 19.83 -0.14 11.06
C VAL A 194 18.82 -0.10 12.21
N VAL A 195 18.10 -1.20 12.38
CA VAL A 195 17.16 -1.31 13.50
C VAL A 195 18.02 -1.36 14.75
N GLU A 196 18.03 -0.28 15.52
CA GLU A 196 18.78 -0.21 16.78
C GLU A 196 18.47 -1.43 17.65
N GLY A 197 19.50 -2.10 18.15
CA GLY A 197 19.41 -3.26 19.02
C GLY A 197 19.52 -4.62 18.34
N TYR A 198 19.21 -4.78 17.05
CA TYR A 198 19.27 -6.08 16.37
C TYR A 198 20.38 -6.21 15.31
N GLY A 199 21.06 -5.11 14.97
CA GLY A 199 22.07 -5.11 13.89
C GLY A 199 21.48 -5.47 12.52
N VAL A 200 20.17 -5.30 12.34
CA VAL A 200 19.43 -5.72 11.14
C VAL A 200 19.10 -4.52 10.29
N VAL A 201 19.37 -4.63 9.02
CA VAL A 201 19.01 -3.61 8.01
C VAL A 201 17.51 -3.65 7.75
N ARG A 202 16.89 -2.49 7.74
CA ARG A 202 15.49 -2.32 7.39
C ARG A 202 15.36 -1.68 6.02
N ILE A 203 14.65 -2.34 5.10
CA ILE A 203 14.34 -1.79 3.77
C ILE A 203 12.87 -1.43 3.70
N ILE A 204 12.56 -0.16 3.59
CA ILE A 204 11.19 0.33 3.47
C ILE A 204 11.11 1.48 2.47
N GLN A 205 10.12 1.42 1.59
CA GLN A 205 9.72 2.48 0.64
C GLN A 205 8.26 2.80 0.81
N VAL A 206 7.84 3.93 0.27
CA VAL A 206 6.42 4.30 0.17
C VAL A 206 5.63 3.24 -0.61
N THR A 207 6.24 2.66 -1.64
CA THR A 207 5.66 1.60 -2.48
C THR A 207 5.63 0.22 -1.83
N SER A 208 6.26 0.03 -0.66
CA SER A 208 6.20 -1.27 0.07
C SER A 208 4.77 -1.71 0.37
N ILE A 209 3.82 -0.77 0.46
CA ILE A 209 2.39 -1.07 0.63
C ILE A 209 1.81 -1.90 -0.53
N LEU A 210 2.34 -1.74 -1.76
CA LEU A 210 1.92 -2.51 -2.95
C LEU A 210 2.28 -3.99 -2.88
N MET A 211 3.19 -4.37 -1.97
CA MET A 211 3.52 -5.78 -1.76
C MET A 211 2.35 -6.55 -1.13
N ILE A 212 1.43 -5.88 -0.41
CA ILE A 212 0.22 -6.53 0.13
C ILE A 212 -0.61 -7.11 -1.03
N PRO A 213 -1.15 -6.32 -1.98
CA PRO A 213 -1.82 -6.89 -3.14
C PRO A 213 -0.93 -7.84 -3.96
N GLY A 214 0.39 -7.63 -3.98
CA GLY A 214 1.34 -8.54 -4.61
C GLY A 214 1.30 -9.97 -4.03
N VAL A 215 1.23 -10.12 -2.70
CA VAL A 215 1.06 -11.42 -2.03
C VAL A 215 -0.30 -12.03 -2.34
N PHE A 216 -1.39 -11.25 -2.28
CA PHE A 216 -2.74 -11.72 -2.61
C PHE A 216 -2.85 -12.20 -4.06
N LEU A 217 -2.27 -11.48 -5.01
CA LEU A 217 -2.19 -11.90 -6.41
C LEU A 217 -1.37 -13.17 -6.60
N SER A 218 -0.25 -13.31 -5.86
CA SER A 218 0.57 -14.53 -5.88
C SER A 218 -0.23 -15.75 -5.40
N VAL A 219 -0.98 -15.61 -4.31
CA VAL A 219 -1.86 -16.66 -3.77
C VAL A 219 -2.96 -17.02 -4.77
N ARG A 220 -3.61 -16.02 -5.40
CA ARG A 220 -4.61 -16.25 -6.46
C ARG A 220 -4.02 -17.06 -7.64
N LYS A 221 -2.79 -16.74 -8.06
CA LYS A 221 -2.06 -17.50 -9.09
C LYS A 221 -1.77 -18.94 -8.66
N CYS A 222 -1.34 -19.15 -7.41
CA CYS A 222 -1.13 -20.50 -6.87
C CYS A 222 -2.43 -21.32 -6.84
N LEU A 223 -3.55 -20.72 -6.46
CA LEU A 223 -4.87 -21.37 -6.52
C LEU A 223 -5.21 -21.81 -7.95
N ASN A 224 -4.82 -21.04 -8.96
CA ASN A 224 -4.97 -21.33 -10.39
C ASN A 224 -3.89 -22.23 -10.99
N ARG A 225 -2.98 -22.79 -10.18
CA ARG A 225 -1.83 -23.65 -10.59
C ARG A 225 -0.77 -22.93 -11.43
N GLU A 226 -0.64 -21.64 -11.33
CA GLU A 226 0.42 -20.89 -11.97
C GLU A 226 1.67 -20.92 -11.08
N TRP A 227 2.72 -21.65 -11.46
CA TRP A 227 3.94 -21.79 -10.65
C TRP A 227 4.66 -20.47 -10.36
N PHE A 228 4.55 -19.49 -11.26
CA PHE A 228 5.06 -18.14 -11.04
C PHE A 228 4.46 -17.47 -9.79
N GLY A 229 3.23 -17.86 -9.40
CA GLY A 229 2.63 -17.42 -8.16
C GLY A 229 3.41 -17.85 -6.93
N ALA A 230 3.94 -19.07 -6.91
CA ALA A 230 4.70 -19.57 -5.79
C ALA A 230 6.06 -18.85 -5.64
N VAL A 231 6.79 -18.69 -6.75
CA VAL A 231 8.08 -17.98 -6.74
C VAL A 231 7.90 -16.50 -6.38
N GLY A 232 7.00 -15.80 -7.08
CA GLY A 232 6.74 -14.40 -6.81
C GLY A 232 6.20 -14.17 -5.39
N GLY A 233 5.35 -15.08 -4.89
CA GLY A 233 4.84 -15.04 -3.53
C GLY A 233 5.94 -15.20 -2.49
N ALA A 234 6.85 -16.16 -2.66
CA ALA A 234 7.98 -16.37 -1.75
C ALA A 234 8.88 -15.12 -1.66
N VAL A 235 9.23 -14.54 -2.81
CA VAL A 235 10.05 -13.30 -2.85
C VAL A 235 9.30 -12.13 -2.21
N THR A 236 8.01 -11.97 -2.49
CA THR A 236 7.22 -10.86 -1.94
C THR A 236 7.02 -10.99 -0.43
N VAL A 237 6.82 -12.22 0.09
CA VAL A 237 6.75 -12.48 1.54
C VAL A 237 8.08 -12.12 2.21
N PHE A 238 9.22 -12.52 1.64
CA PHE A 238 10.54 -12.13 2.16
C PHE A 238 10.70 -10.61 2.17
N ALA A 239 10.39 -9.93 1.04
CA ALA A 239 10.46 -8.48 0.93
C ALA A 239 9.58 -7.75 1.94
N LEU A 240 8.38 -8.28 2.25
CA LEU A 240 7.53 -7.74 3.32
C LEU A 240 8.15 -7.89 4.70
N LEU A 241 8.75 -9.04 5.01
CA LEU A 241 9.36 -9.28 6.32
C LEU A 241 10.52 -8.31 6.59
N ILE A 242 11.38 -8.07 5.61
CA ILE A 242 12.52 -7.15 5.73
C ILE A 242 12.12 -5.66 5.82
N THR A 243 10.85 -5.32 5.62
CA THR A 243 10.37 -3.97 5.93
C THR A 243 10.38 -3.66 7.42
N TYR A 244 10.43 -4.67 8.28
CA TYR A 244 10.32 -4.54 9.73
C TYR A 244 9.18 -3.64 10.20
N THR A 245 8.08 -3.62 9.45
CA THR A 245 6.91 -2.78 9.72
C THR A 245 5.75 -3.64 10.20
N LYS A 246 5.48 -3.61 11.51
CA LYS A 246 4.48 -4.45 12.17
C LYS A 246 3.08 -4.33 11.53
N SER A 247 2.63 -3.12 11.22
CA SER A 247 1.32 -2.90 10.60
C SER A 247 1.20 -3.51 9.21
N ILE A 248 2.28 -3.53 8.41
CA ILE A 248 2.31 -4.20 7.11
C ILE A 248 2.24 -5.72 7.31
N TRP A 249 2.99 -6.28 8.28
CA TRP A 249 2.96 -7.72 8.56
C TRP A 249 1.58 -8.19 9.03
N PHE A 250 1.03 -7.54 10.06
CA PHE A 250 -0.31 -7.89 10.57
C PHE A 250 -1.39 -7.63 9.54
N GLY A 251 -1.29 -6.51 8.80
CA GLY A 251 -2.20 -6.21 7.70
C GLY A 251 -2.16 -7.27 6.61
N CYS A 252 -0.99 -7.67 6.13
CA CYS A 252 -0.87 -8.65 5.06
C CYS A 252 -1.15 -10.08 5.56
N PHE A 253 -0.33 -10.58 6.50
CA PHE A 253 -0.38 -11.99 6.88
C PHE A 253 -1.63 -12.33 7.69
N GLY A 254 -2.06 -11.44 8.59
CA GLY A 254 -3.28 -11.65 9.39
C GLY A 254 -4.52 -11.76 8.52
N THR A 255 -4.72 -10.83 7.59
CA THR A 255 -5.89 -10.85 6.70
C THR A 255 -5.80 -11.95 5.65
N LEU A 256 -4.60 -12.24 5.12
CA LEU A 256 -4.39 -13.34 4.18
C LEU A 256 -4.68 -14.70 4.79
N LEU A 257 -4.15 -14.98 5.98
CA LEU A 257 -4.38 -16.25 6.68
C LEU A 257 -5.87 -16.43 7.01
N ALA A 258 -6.53 -15.36 7.48
CA ALA A 258 -7.98 -15.38 7.69
C ALA A 258 -8.74 -15.66 6.39
N ALA A 259 -8.36 -14.99 5.28
CA ALA A 259 -8.98 -15.22 3.97
C ALA A 259 -8.80 -16.66 3.47
N LEU A 260 -7.60 -17.21 3.59
CA LEU A 260 -7.32 -18.61 3.19
C LEU A 260 -8.12 -19.61 4.02
N LEU A 261 -8.23 -19.39 5.34
CA LEU A 261 -9.03 -20.23 6.22
C LEU A 261 -10.52 -20.17 5.84
N ILE A 262 -11.07 -18.98 5.67
CA ILE A 262 -12.47 -18.79 5.28
C ILE A 262 -12.70 -19.37 3.87
N ALA A 263 -11.81 -19.13 2.92
CA ALA A 263 -11.90 -19.69 1.57
C ALA A 263 -11.84 -21.23 1.59
N ALA A 264 -11.00 -21.83 2.45
CA ALA A 264 -10.98 -23.29 2.62
C ALA A 264 -12.31 -23.86 3.12
N LEU A 265 -13.09 -23.07 3.86
CA LEU A 265 -14.44 -23.45 4.30
C LEU A 265 -15.49 -23.23 3.20
N LEU A 266 -15.36 -22.14 2.42
CA LEU A 266 -16.34 -21.72 1.41
C LEU A 266 -16.20 -22.44 0.07
N TYR A 267 -15.02 -22.92 -0.30
CA TYR A 267 -14.84 -23.60 -1.59
C TYR A 267 -15.61 -24.91 -1.64
N LYS A 268 -16.55 -25.02 -2.57
CA LYS A 268 -17.30 -26.26 -2.84
C LYS A 268 -16.43 -27.36 -3.43
N PRO A 269 -15.57 -27.12 -4.46
CA PRO A 269 -14.68 -28.15 -4.98
C PRO A 269 -13.62 -28.56 -3.95
N ARG A 270 -13.57 -29.84 -3.57
CA ARG A 270 -12.58 -30.39 -2.63
C ARG A 270 -11.14 -30.03 -2.99
N VAL A 271 -10.83 -29.95 -4.29
CA VAL A 271 -9.47 -29.60 -4.80
C VAL A 271 -9.10 -28.16 -4.41
N LEU A 272 -9.99 -27.18 -4.58
CA LEU A 272 -9.72 -25.78 -4.24
C LEU A 272 -9.63 -25.60 -2.72
N ARG A 273 -10.50 -26.28 -1.97
CA ARG A 273 -10.44 -26.30 -0.50
C ARG A 273 -9.09 -26.81 0.00
N ARG A 274 -8.64 -27.97 -0.52
CA ARG A 274 -7.32 -28.53 -0.17
C ARG A 274 -6.17 -27.59 -0.53
N ARG A 275 -6.26 -26.92 -1.69
CA ARG A 275 -5.22 -25.93 -2.08
C ARG A 275 -5.20 -24.73 -1.16
N ALA A 276 -6.35 -24.17 -0.78
CA ALA A 276 -6.41 -23.05 0.16
C ALA A 276 -5.80 -23.45 1.52
N ALA A 277 -6.10 -24.65 2.02
CA ALA A 277 -5.50 -25.17 3.25
C ALA A 277 -3.96 -25.39 3.12
N LEU A 278 -3.50 -25.92 1.99
CA LEU A 278 -2.06 -26.08 1.73
C LEU A 278 -1.34 -24.73 1.63
N LEU A 279 -1.96 -23.73 0.98
CA LEU A 279 -1.39 -22.37 0.90
C LEU A 279 -1.38 -21.69 2.27
N PHE A 280 -2.40 -21.91 3.10
CA PHE A 280 -2.40 -21.46 4.49
C PHE A 280 -1.18 -22.00 5.25
N ALA A 281 -0.94 -23.31 5.18
CA ALA A 281 0.23 -23.92 5.79
C ALA A 281 1.54 -23.42 5.17
N ALA A 282 1.60 -23.28 3.83
CA ALA A 282 2.78 -22.80 3.12
C ALA A 282 3.17 -21.37 3.51
N VAL A 283 2.20 -20.46 3.67
CA VAL A 283 2.46 -19.08 4.12
C VAL A 283 3.05 -19.08 5.53
N ILE A 284 2.51 -19.89 6.45
CA ILE A 284 3.06 -20.01 7.80
C ILE A 284 4.50 -20.53 7.75
N VAL A 285 4.73 -21.61 7.00
CA VAL A 285 6.08 -22.22 6.87
C VAL A 285 7.07 -21.21 6.28
N LEU A 286 6.67 -20.42 5.26
CA LEU A 286 7.52 -19.39 4.68
C LEU A 286 7.85 -18.29 5.69
N VAL A 287 6.86 -17.75 6.41
CA VAL A 287 7.06 -16.69 7.39
C VAL A 287 7.97 -17.18 8.53
N VAL A 288 7.69 -18.37 9.07
CA VAL A 288 8.51 -18.97 10.13
C VAL A 288 9.90 -19.30 9.61
N GLY A 289 10.00 -19.90 8.43
CA GLY A 289 11.28 -20.27 7.82
C GLY A 289 12.18 -19.07 7.56
N TYR A 290 11.64 -18.01 6.93
CA TYR A 290 12.41 -16.78 6.72
C TYR A 290 12.80 -16.10 8.03
N ASN A 291 11.89 -16.05 9.02
CA ASN A 291 12.23 -15.49 10.33
C ASN A 291 13.38 -16.25 11.00
N SER A 292 13.34 -17.58 10.99
CA SER A 292 14.34 -18.40 11.71
C SER A 292 15.64 -18.56 10.94
N LEU A 293 15.60 -18.80 9.62
CA LEU A 293 16.78 -19.14 8.81
C LEU A 293 17.48 -17.90 8.24
N CYS A 294 16.71 -16.88 7.84
CA CYS A 294 17.29 -15.72 7.15
C CYS A 294 17.38 -14.48 8.04
N LEU A 295 16.51 -14.34 9.03
CA LEU A 295 16.35 -13.12 9.82
C LEU A 295 16.68 -13.30 11.32
N GLY A 296 17.26 -14.44 11.71
CA GLY A 296 17.74 -14.68 13.07
C GLY A 296 16.68 -14.49 14.17
N ASN A 297 15.42 -14.85 13.89
CA ASN A 297 14.26 -14.68 14.77
C ASN A 297 13.88 -13.22 15.11
N THR A 298 14.51 -12.24 14.48
CA THR A 298 14.33 -10.81 14.81
C THR A 298 12.91 -10.30 14.54
N VAL A 299 12.20 -10.86 13.55
CA VAL A 299 10.81 -10.48 13.23
C VAL A 299 9.86 -10.83 14.37
N PHE A 300 9.93 -12.08 14.87
CA PHE A 300 9.05 -12.53 15.97
C PHE A 300 9.43 -11.86 17.29
N THR A 301 10.72 -11.75 17.58
CA THR A 301 11.20 -11.04 18.78
C THR A 301 10.67 -9.60 18.77
N ARG A 302 10.79 -8.88 17.65
CA ARG A 302 10.27 -7.52 17.53
C ARG A 302 8.73 -7.45 17.62
N ALA A 303 8.01 -8.44 17.08
CA ALA A 303 6.55 -8.49 17.22
C ALA A 303 6.13 -8.68 18.67
N LEU A 304 6.80 -9.60 19.40
CA LEU A 304 6.48 -9.93 20.81
C LEU A 304 6.83 -8.79 21.77
N HIS A 305 7.95 -8.09 21.57
CA HIS A 305 8.34 -6.95 22.42
C HIS A 305 7.31 -5.82 22.44
N HIS A 306 6.44 -5.75 21.46
CA HIS A 306 5.35 -4.76 21.48
C HIS A 306 4.30 -5.05 22.57
N PHE A 307 4.11 -6.31 22.92
CA PHE A 307 3.16 -6.73 23.95
C PHE A 307 3.75 -6.66 25.37
N SER A 308 5.07 -6.46 25.49
CA SER A 308 5.81 -6.42 26.75
C SER A 308 6.28 -5.00 27.15
N ALA A 309 5.57 -3.98 26.76
CA ALA A 309 5.94 -2.56 26.99
C ALA A 309 6.10 -2.15 28.49
N GLY A 310 5.85 -3.05 29.44
CA GLY A 310 6.14 -2.86 30.87
C GLY A 310 7.53 -3.34 31.31
N GLN A 311 8.34 -3.92 30.40
CA GLN A 311 9.60 -4.62 30.78
C GLN A 311 10.87 -3.75 30.70
N SER A 312 10.81 -2.50 30.25
CA SER A 312 12.02 -1.66 30.12
C SER A 312 12.74 -1.40 31.45
N VAL A 313 11.99 -1.28 32.55
CA VAL A 313 12.56 -1.13 33.89
C VAL A 313 13.28 -2.41 34.33
N SER A 314 12.65 -3.56 34.10
CA SER A 314 13.22 -4.87 34.41
C SER A 314 14.49 -5.21 33.59
N LEU A 315 14.57 -4.77 32.32
CA LEU A 315 15.75 -4.96 31.49
C LEU A 315 16.95 -4.09 31.95
N GLN A 316 16.67 -2.86 32.42
CA GLN A 316 17.72 -2.00 32.96
C GLN A 316 18.30 -2.60 34.24
N ASP A 317 17.44 -3.08 35.14
CA ASP A 317 17.88 -3.72 36.37
C ASP A 317 18.70 -4.98 36.11
N GLN A 318 18.29 -5.80 35.13
CA GLN A 318 19.05 -7.01 34.70
C GLN A 318 20.43 -6.64 34.12
N TYR A 319 20.50 -5.60 33.29
CA TYR A 319 21.74 -5.11 32.73
C TYR A 319 22.69 -4.61 33.82
N ASP A 320 22.19 -3.80 34.74
CA ASP A 320 22.98 -3.22 35.84
C ASP A 320 23.49 -4.31 36.79
N GLN A 321 22.65 -5.32 37.09
CA GLN A 321 23.07 -6.49 37.88
C GLN A 321 24.17 -7.30 37.19
N LEU A 322 24.02 -7.57 35.89
CA LEU A 322 25.00 -8.30 35.11
C LEU A 322 26.33 -7.53 35.00
N MET A 323 26.28 -6.22 34.81
CA MET A 323 27.49 -5.37 34.81
C MET A 323 28.21 -5.38 36.15
N GLU A 324 27.49 -5.43 37.27
CA GLU A 324 28.07 -5.55 38.59
C GLU A 324 28.72 -6.94 38.79
N GLN A 325 28.08 -8.01 38.33
CA GLN A 325 28.66 -9.35 38.34
C GLN A 325 29.94 -9.43 37.52
N ILE A 326 29.98 -8.79 36.34
CA ILE A 326 31.20 -8.72 35.50
C ILE A 326 32.33 -8.00 36.26
N ARG A 327 32.04 -6.87 36.91
CA ARG A 327 33.05 -6.16 37.72
C ARG A 327 33.63 -7.00 38.86
N GLN A 328 32.75 -7.73 39.55
CA GLN A 328 33.16 -8.61 40.65
C GLN A 328 33.96 -9.82 40.17
N ALA A 329 33.58 -10.42 39.05
CA ALA A 329 34.30 -11.54 38.42
C ALA A 329 35.68 -11.11 37.90
N GLN A 330 35.78 -9.94 37.27
CA GLN A 330 37.05 -9.34 36.84
C GLN A 330 37.99 -9.06 37.99
N ALA A 331 37.48 -8.54 39.12
CA ALA A 331 38.27 -8.32 40.32
C ALA A 331 38.86 -9.61 40.93
N LYS A 332 38.21 -10.76 40.64
CA LYS A 332 38.62 -12.09 41.04
C LYS A 332 39.49 -12.81 40.00
N GLY A 333 39.81 -12.13 38.86
CA GLY A 333 40.64 -12.72 37.79
C GLY A 333 39.92 -13.83 36.98
N LEU A 334 38.59 -13.91 37.03
CA LEU A 334 37.80 -14.91 36.31
C LEU A 334 37.54 -14.45 34.85
N ASP A 335 37.40 -15.43 33.95
CA ASP A 335 36.97 -15.15 32.57
C ASP A 335 35.54 -14.64 32.55
N VAL A 336 35.31 -13.52 31.87
CA VAL A 336 34.04 -12.82 31.81
C VAL A 336 33.50 -12.66 30.37
N GLU A 337 34.09 -13.36 29.42
CA GLU A 337 33.77 -13.14 28.00
C GLU A 337 32.32 -13.50 27.66
N ASP A 338 31.80 -14.61 28.22
CA ASP A 338 30.41 -15.00 28.05
C ASP A 338 29.42 -14.03 28.70
N MET A 339 29.72 -13.54 29.89
CA MET A 339 28.94 -12.52 30.59
C MET A 339 28.93 -11.17 29.83
N ARG A 340 30.06 -10.83 29.21
CA ARG A 340 30.13 -9.63 28.35
C ARG A 340 29.26 -9.77 27.09
N ARG A 341 29.22 -10.96 26.47
CA ARG A 341 28.32 -11.23 25.33
C ARG A 341 26.86 -11.11 25.73
N GLU A 342 26.52 -11.60 26.92
CA GLU A 342 25.17 -11.49 27.47
C GLU A 342 24.81 -10.04 27.81
N ALA A 343 25.72 -9.28 28.41
CA ALA A 343 25.54 -7.85 28.67
C ALA A 343 25.34 -7.04 27.37
N MET A 344 26.09 -7.35 26.33
CA MET A 344 25.90 -6.72 25.02
C MET A 344 24.53 -7.04 24.40
N LYS A 345 24.01 -8.26 24.59
CA LYS A 345 22.63 -8.61 24.17
C LYS A 345 21.58 -7.81 24.94
N LEU A 346 21.72 -7.71 26.26
CA LEU A 346 20.83 -6.92 27.12
C LEU A 346 20.90 -5.43 26.79
N GLU A 347 22.10 -4.90 26.56
CA GLU A 347 22.27 -3.49 26.15
C GLU A 347 21.55 -3.19 24.83
N ASN A 348 21.65 -4.10 23.85
CA ASN A 348 20.96 -3.97 22.59
C ASN A 348 19.43 -4.04 22.75
N GLN A 349 18.93 -4.95 23.59
CA GLN A 349 17.51 -5.04 23.92
C GLN A 349 17.00 -3.77 24.62
N LEU A 350 17.82 -3.21 25.51
CA LEU A 350 17.50 -1.99 26.24
C LEU A 350 17.47 -0.76 25.31
N LYS A 351 18.42 -0.66 24.36
CA LYS A 351 18.42 0.39 23.33
C LYS A 351 17.18 0.31 22.46
N ASP A 352 16.78 -0.89 22.05
CA ASP A 352 15.56 -1.08 21.25
C ASP A 352 14.29 -0.75 22.06
N ALA A 353 14.23 -1.16 23.34
CA ALA A 353 13.13 -0.82 24.22
C ALA A 353 13.02 0.70 24.44
N LYS A 354 14.15 1.38 24.70
CA LYS A 354 14.20 2.85 24.82
C LYS A 354 13.82 3.56 23.52
N GLY A 355 14.34 3.10 22.38
CA GLY A 355 13.99 3.63 21.06
C GLY A 355 12.50 3.43 20.74
N THR A 356 11.95 2.27 21.12
CA THR A 356 10.51 1.99 20.96
C THR A 356 9.68 2.90 21.87
N THR A 357 10.08 3.11 23.12
CA THR A 357 9.40 4.01 24.06
C THR A 357 9.43 5.45 23.53
N LEU A 358 10.58 5.97 23.15
CA LEU A 358 10.71 7.31 22.57
C LEU A 358 9.86 7.47 21.29
N SER A 359 9.86 6.47 20.42
CA SER A 359 9.02 6.48 19.21
C SER A 359 7.53 6.47 19.55
N ASN A 360 7.11 5.73 20.58
CA ASN A 360 5.73 5.70 21.05
C ASN A 360 5.32 7.01 21.70
N ASP A 361 6.21 7.65 22.48
CA ASP A 361 5.97 8.94 23.10
C ASP A 361 5.81 10.04 22.05
N LEU A 362 6.68 10.08 21.04
CA LEU A 362 6.56 10.98 19.90
C LEU A 362 5.26 10.79 19.13
N ARG A 363 4.85 9.53 18.92
CA ARG A 363 3.58 9.20 18.28
C ARG A 363 2.38 9.61 19.14
N SER A 364 2.47 9.39 20.46
CA SER A 364 1.43 9.80 21.41
C SER A 364 1.26 11.31 21.42
N ALA A 365 2.37 12.06 21.48
CA ALA A 365 2.38 13.52 21.39
C ALA A 365 1.78 13.98 20.05
N GLN A 366 2.15 13.35 18.93
CA GLN A 366 1.57 13.65 17.62
C GLN A 366 0.06 13.42 17.60
N LYS A 367 -0.41 12.28 18.10
CA LYS A 367 -1.84 11.98 18.21
C LYS A 367 -2.57 13.04 19.04
N GLN A 368 -2.02 13.41 20.17
CA GLN A 368 -2.61 14.40 21.07
C GLN A 368 -2.69 15.78 20.41
N ALA A 369 -1.61 16.26 19.81
CA ALA A 369 -1.58 17.56 19.11
C ALA A 369 -2.59 17.61 17.93
N LEU A 370 -2.71 16.52 17.16
CA LEU A 370 -3.68 16.43 16.06
C LEU A 370 -5.12 16.46 16.57
N LEU A 371 -5.43 15.73 17.65
CA LEU A 371 -6.76 15.72 18.26
C LEU A 371 -7.10 17.05 18.93
N GLU A 372 -6.12 17.71 19.55
CA GLU A 372 -6.31 19.04 20.13
C GLU A 372 -6.64 20.07 19.06
N LYS A 373 -5.87 20.08 17.97
CA LYS A 373 -6.17 20.94 16.82
C LYS A 373 -7.55 20.68 16.24
N TRP A 374 -7.95 19.39 16.09
CA TRP A 374 -9.28 19.02 15.61
C TRP A 374 -10.41 19.60 16.44
N LYS A 375 -10.27 19.73 17.78
CA LYS A 375 -11.30 20.30 18.66
C LYS A 375 -11.74 21.71 18.24
N GLY A 376 -10.86 22.47 17.59
CA GLY A 376 -11.17 23.80 17.07
C GLY A 376 -12.08 23.82 15.83
N SER A 377 -12.16 22.72 15.07
CA SER A 377 -13.03 22.58 13.89
C SER A 377 -13.53 21.15 13.72
N LYS A 378 -14.40 20.71 14.64
CA LYS A 378 -14.83 19.30 14.74
C LYS A 378 -15.60 18.82 13.52
N LEU A 379 -16.47 19.65 12.94
CA LEU A 379 -17.35 19.24 11.84
C LEU A 379 -16.63 19.19 10.50
N LEU A 380 -15.94 20.26 10.12
CA LEU A 380 -15.34 20.40 8.79
C LEU A 380 -13.84 20.11 8.77
N GLY A 381 -13.17 20.08 9.94
CA GLY A 381 -11.72 20.02 10.01
C GLY A 381 -11.09 21.30 9.48
N TYR A 382 -9.81 21.21 9.10
CA TYR A 382 -9.02 22.34 8.61
C TYR A 382 -8.67 22.24 7.11
N GLY A 383 -9.20 21.22 6.42
CA GLY A 383 -8.89 20.95 5.01
C GLY A 383 -7.60 20.15 4.82
N TYR A 384 -7.42 19.64 3.61
CA TYR A 384 -6.17 19.02 3.21
C TYR A 384 -5.01 20.02 3.36
N GLY A 385 -3.79 19.51 3.58
CA GLY A 385 -2.61 20.34 3.83
C GLY A 385 -2.54 20.96 5.22
N ALA A 386 -3.56 20.80 6.07
CA ALA A 386 -3.52 21.26 7.45
C ALA A 386 -2.46 20.49 8.25
N TYR A 387 -1.74 21.21 9.11
CA TYR A 387 -0.70 20.64 9.97
C TYR A 387 -0.70 21.32 11.36
N SER A 388 -0.11 20.66 12.35
CA SER A 388 0.14 21.22 13.68
C SER A 388 1.60 21.66 13.77
N GLU A 389 1.85 22.89 14.16
CA GLU A 389 3.21 23.45 14.32
C GLU A 389 4.00 22.76 15.44
N GLU A 390 3.32 22.18 16.41
CA GLU A 390 3.93 21.49 17.55
C GLU A 390 4.62 20.17 17.17
N VAL A 391 4.24 19.56 16.04
CA VAL A 391 4.66 18.19 15.67
C VAL A 391 4.99 18.03 14.19
N ILE A 392 5.78 18.93 13.65
CA ILE A 392 6.27 18.87 12.27
C ILE A 392 7.38 17.80 12.19
N ARG A 393 7.19 16.79 11.33
CA ARG A 393 8.20 15.76 11.09
C ARG A 393 9.01 15.98 9.81
N ASN A 394 8.39 16.62 8.84
CA ASN A 394 9.01 16.92 7.55
C ASN A 394 8.68 18.37 7.21
N GLU A 395 9.70 19.22 7.17
CA GLU A 395 9.51 20.64 6.85
C GLU A 395 8.97 20.86 5.43
N GLN A 396 9.34 20.00 4.48
CA GLN A 396 8.87 20.09 3.10
C GLN A 396 7.40 19.66 2.95
N TYR A 397 6.94 18.73 3.81
CA TYR A 397 5.57 18.19 3.83
C TYR A 397 5.04 18.15 5.27
N PRO A 398 4.80 19.32 5.90
CA PRO A 398 4.44 19.40 7.33
C PRO A 398 3.10 18.74 7.66
N PHE A 399 2.28 18.51 6.63
CA PHE A 399 0.98 17.87 6.72
C PHE A 399 1.00 16.33 6.66
N MET A 400 2.18 15.69 6.55
CA MET A 400 2.31 14.23 6.55
C MET A 400 2.49 13.69 7.97
N TYR A 401 1.62 12.80 8.39
CA TYR A 401 1.58 12.22 9.73
C TYR A 401 1.56 10.70 9.69
N GLU A 402 2.19 10.06 10.70
CA GLU A 402 2.16 8.59 10.83
C GLU A 402 0.78 8.08 11.25
N TYR A 403 0.11 8.77 12.17
CA TYR A 403 -1.24 8.38 12.59
C TYR A 403 -2.30 8.90 11.63
N MET A 404 -2.78 7.99 10.78
CA MET A 404 -3.71 8.30 9.71
C MET A 404 -5.06 8.83 10.22
N LEU A 405 -5.73 8.11 11.13
CA LEU A 405 -7.07 8.49 11.58
C LEU A 405 -7.12 9.85 12.27
N PRO A 406 -6.25 10.16 13.26
CA PRO A 406 -6.17 11.50 13.85
C PRO A 406 -5.86 12.59 12.81
N ALA A 407 -4.98 12.32 11.87
CA ALA A 407 -4.65 13.26 10.79
C ALA A 407 -5.84 13.51 9.87
N MET A 408 -6.54 12.46 9.45
CA MET A 408 -7.76 12.60 8.65
C MET A 408 -8.85 13.35 9.43
N LEU A 409 -9.03 13.04 10.71
CA LEU A 409 -10.02 13.72 11.54
C LEU A 409 -9.73 15.22 11.66
N MET A 410 -8.46 15.59 11.88
CA MET A 410 -8.03 17.00 11.90
C MET A 410 -8.27 17.68 10.54
N LYS A 411 -7.94 17.01 9.43
CA LYS A 411 -8.08 17.58 8.08
C LYS A 411 -9.53 17.64 7.62
N LEU A 412 -10.26 16.55 7.77
CA LEU A 412 -11.56 16.35 7.13
C LEU A 412 -12.74 16.63 8.08
N GLY A 413 -12.51 16.65 9.38
CA GLY A 413 -13.57 16.70 10.38
C GLY A 413 -14.52 15.50 10.29
N ILE A 414 -15.61 15.54 11.02
CA ILE A 414 -16.62 14.47 11.03
C ILE A 414 -17.27 14.33 9.65
N VAL A 415 -17.61 15.44 9.00
CA VAL A 415 -18.33 15.41 7.70
C VAL A 415 -17.48 14.78 6.59
N GLY A 416 -16.20 15.16 6.47
CA GLY A 416 -15.31 14.56 5.48
C GLY A 416 -15.01 13.09 5.79
N MET A 417 -14.86 12.72 7.08
CA MET A 417 -14.71 11.32 7.50
C MET A 417 -15.95 10.48 7.16
N MET A 418 -17.16 11.04 7.31
CA MET A 418 -18.39 10.38 6.85
C MET A 418 -18.39 10.15 5.33
N GLY A 419 -17.90 11.13 4.55
CA GLY A 419 -17.73 10.97 3.10
C GLY A 419 -16.82 9.79 2.74
N TRP A 420 -15.70 9.63 3.43
CA TRP A 420 -14.82 8.46 3.28
C TRP A 420 -15.52 7.17 3.69
N ALA A 421 -16.23 7.15 4.81
CA ALA A 421 -16.96 5.99 5.28
C ALA A 421 -18.05 5.55 4.28
N VAL A 422 -18.82 6.49 3.72
CA VAL A 422 -19.82 6.23 2.69
C VAL A 422 -19.17 5.66 1.43
N PHE A 423 -18.06 6.23 0.98
CA PHE A 423 -17.34 5.72 -0.19
C PHE A 423 -16.84 4.29 0.02
N LEU A 424 -16.19 4.00 1.15
CA LEU A 424 -15.70 2.66 1.48
C LEU A 424 -16.86 1.66 1.64
N ALA A 425 -17.96 2.05 2.28
CA ALA A 425 -19.15 1.23 2.40
C ALA A 425 -19.78 0.93 1.04
N ALA A 426 -19.82 1.91 0.13
CA ALA A 426 -20.26 1.69 -1.25
C ALA A 426 -19.35 0.69 -1.98
N MET A 427 -18.04 0.81 -1.87
CA MET A 427 -17.10 -0.15 -2.45
C MET A 427 -17.37 -1.58 -1.95
N VAL A 428 -17.49 -1.78 -0.63
CA VAL A 428 -17.77 -3.10 -0.03
C VAL A 428 -19.13 -3.64 -0.48
N TYR A 429 -20.16 -2.79 -0.50
CA TYR A 429 -21.50 -3.17 -0.96
C TYR A 429 -21.49 -3.63 -2.43
N TYR A 430 -20.82 -2.87 -3.31
CA TYR A 430 -20.75 -3.24 -4.72
C TYR A 430 -19.85 -4.45 -4.96
N ALA A 431 -18.74 -4.60 -4.23
CA ALA A 431 -17.93 -5.80 -4.27
C ALA A 431 -18.74 -7.03 -3.84
N TRP A 432 -19.50 -6.94 -2.74
CA TRP A 432 -20.40 -8.01 -2.33
C TRP A 432 -21.46 -8.32 -3.39
N LYS A 433 -22.11 -7.29 -3.93
CA LYS A 433 -23.16 -7.44 -4.95
C LYS A 433 -22.65 -8.07 -6.25
N LYS A 434 -21.42 -7.77 -6.68
CA LYS A 434 -20.86 -8.16 -7.98
C LYS A 434 -19.98 -9.41 -7.89
N MET A 435 -19.26 -9.59 -6.80
CA MET A 435 -18.37 -10.73 -6.56
C MET A 435 -19.01 -11.71 -5.57
N GLY A 436 -19.38 -11.25 -4.38
CA GLY A 436 -19.73 -12.09 -3.26
C GLY A 436 -20.95 -12.98 -3.49
N ARG A 437 -21.89 -12.55 -4.32
CA ARG A 437 -23.10 -13.36 -4.66
C ARG A 437 -22.79 -14.52 -5.60
N HIS A 438 -21.70 -14.44 -6.36
CA HIS A 438 -21.33 -15.41 -7.40
C HIS A 438 -20.08 -16.20 -7.00
N ASP A 439 -19.10 -15.55 -6.41
CA ASP A 439 -17.84 -16.12 -5.95
C ASP A 439 -17.49 -15.55 -4.56
N ALA A 440 -18.06 -16.16 -3.51
CA ALA A 440 -17.80 -15.74 -2.14
C ALA A 440 -16.31 -15.79 -1.75
N PRO A 441 -15.51 -16.80 -2.15
CA PRO A 441 -14.07 -16.78 -1.94
C PRO A 441 -13.36 -15.57 -2.58
N ALA A 442 -13.67 -15.20 -3.81
CA ALA A 442 -13.09 -14.05 -4.47
C ALA A 442 -13.39 -12.75 -3.70
N PHE A 443 -14.62 -12.60 -3.21
CA PHE A 443 -14.99 -11.48 -2.35
C PHE A 443 -14.21 -11.47 -1.04
N VAL A 444 -14.02 -12.63 -0.40
CA VAL A 444 -13.24 -12.74 0.85
C VAL A 444 -11.79 -12.32 0.62
N PHE A 445 -11.16 -12.74 -0.49
CA PHE A 445 -9.81 -12.28 -0.84
C PHE A 445 -9.76 -10.78 -1.13
N TRP A 446 -10.73 -10.24 -1.86
CA TRP A 446 -10.85 -8.80 -2.10
C TRP A 446 -10.98 -8.00 -0.79
N LEU A 447 -11.86 -8.45 0.09
CA LEU A 447 -12.08 -7.81 1.40
C LEU A 447 -10.84 -7.90 2.29
N ALA A 448 -10.13 -9.02 2.25
CA ALA A 448 -8.91 -9.22 3.03
C ALA A 448 -7.75 -8.36 2.50
N ASP A 449 -7.61 -8.20 1.18
CA ASP A 449 -6.62 -7.30 0.57
C ASP A 449 -6.91 -5.85 0.98
N ALA A 450 -8.15 -5.38 0.83
CA ALA A 450 -8.59 -4.06 1.26
C ALA A 450 -8.38 -3.83 2.78
N GLY A 451 -8.75 -4.83 3.61
CA GLY A 451 -8.56 -4.80 5.05
C GLY A 451 -7.08 -4.79 5.46
N GLY A 452 -6.27 -5.57 4.76
CA GLY A 452 -4.80 -5.60 4.97
C GLY A 452 -4.15 -4.25 4.72
N VAL A 453 -4.51 -3.61 3.63
CA VAL A 453 -4.07 -2.25 3.32
C VAL A 453 -4.58 -1.25 4.36
N ALA A 454 -5.86 -1.32 4.72
CA ALA A 454 -6.46 -0.45 5.74
C ALA A 454 -5.74 -0.55 7.10
N LEU A 455 -5.36 -1.75 7.53
CA LEU A 455 -4.57 -1.96 8.75
C LEU A 455 -3.14 -1.42 8.60
N ALA A 456 -2.50 -1.65 7.46
CA ALA A 456 -1.12 -1.22 7.23
C ALA A 456 -0.97 0.32 7.24
N VAL A 457 -1.98 1.06 6.77
CA VAL A 457 -1.94 2.53 6.68
C VAL A 457 -2.26 3.24 8.01
N GLN A 458 -2.73 2.55 9.04
CA GLN A 458 -3.11 3.19 10.32
C GLN A 458 -1.95 3.89 11.03
N THR A 459 -0.75 3.32 10.93
CA THR A 459 0.46 3.79 11.59
C THR A 459 1.55 4.25 10.63
N ASN A 460 1.21 4.39 9.35
CA ASN A 460 2.13 4.86 8.32
C ASN A 460 1.39 5.73 7.29
N PRO A 461 2.01 6.79 6.77
CA PRO A 461 1.36 7.75 5.87
C PRO A 461 1.19 7.22 4.43
N PHE A 462 1.05 5.89 4.23
CA PHE A 462 1.03 5.28 2.90
C PHE A 462 -0.26 5.54 2.11
N LEU A 463 -1.39 5.82 2.79
CA LEU A 463 -2.67 6.01 2.08
C LEU A 463 -2.63 7.23 1.16
N PHE A 464 -2.16 8.38 1.64
CA PHE A 464 -2.06 9.61 0.86
C PHE A 464 -0.78 9.66 0.02
N THR A 465 -0.46 8.54 -0.61
CA THR A 465 0.62 8.41 -1.59
C THR A 465 0.02 7.93 -2.91
N PHE A 466 0.71 8.12 -4.01
CA PHE A 466 0.26 7.59 -5.29
C PHE A 466 0.01 6.08 -5.20
N ALA A 467 0.97 5.33 -4.64
CA ALA A 467 0.85 3.88 -4.45
C ALA A 467 -0.38 3.49 -3.62
N GLY A 468 -0.65 4.18 -2.50
CA GLY A 468 -1.81 3.90 -1.65
C GLY A 468 -3.14 4.13 -2.36
N ILE A 469 -3.26 5.23 -3.10
CA ILE A 469 -4.46 5.53 -3.86
C ILE A 469 -4.60 4.62 -5.09
N SER A 470 -3.48 4.20 -5.71
CA SER A 470 -3.50 3.21 -6.80
C SER A 470 -4.07 1.86 -6.35
N ILE A 471 -3.89 1.47 -5.07
CA ILE A 471 -4.55 0.27 -4.52
C ILE A 471 -6.07 0.47 -4.46
N ILE A 472 -6.55 1.64 -4.03
CA ILE A 472 -7.99 1.94 -4.03
C ILE A 472 -8.55 1.87 -5.46
N LEU A 473 -7.86 2.48 -6.42
CA LEU A 473 -8.22 2.38 -7.83
C LEU A 473 -8.27 0.92 -8.28
N TRP A 474 -7.25 0.14 -7.97
CA TRP A 474 -7.18 -1.29 -8.28
C TRP A 474 -8.38 -2.07 -7.71
N LEU A 475 -8.70 -1.86 -6.43
CA LEU A 475 -9.84 -2.52 -5.78
C LEU A 475 -11.18 -2.14 -6.44
N CYS A 476 -11.35 -0.88 -6.87
CA CYS A 476 -12.52 -0.45 -7.64
C CYS A 476 -12.62 -1.16 -9.00
N LEU A 477 -11.49 -1.28 -9.73
CA LEU A 477 -11.47 -1.92 -11.05
C LEU A 477 -11.79 -3.41 -10.97
N GLN A 478 -11.35 -4.11 -9.92
CA GLN A 478 -11.67 -5.52 -9.69
C GLN A 478 -13.17 -5.78 -9.62
N ILE A 479 -13.96 -4.86 -9.04
CA ILE A 479 -15.42 -4.97 -8.96
C ILE A 479 -16.05 -5.01 -10.36
N ASP A 480 -15.56 -4.16 -11.27
CA ASP A 480 -16.08 -4.10 -12.64
C ASP A 480 -15.63 -5.29 -13.49
N TRP A 481 -14.40 -5.80 -13.34
CA TRP A 481 -13.97 -7.02 -14.05
C TRP A 481 -14.78 -8.24 -13.61
N ALA A 482 -14.99 -8.45 -12.32
CA ALA A 482 -15.81 -9.55 -11.84
C ALA A 482 -17.22 -9.56 -12.45
N GLU A 483 -17.83 -8.37 -12.64
CA GLU A 483 -19.13 -8.28 -13.30
C GLU A 483 -19.07 -8.64 -14.79
N GLN A 484 -18.00 -8.28 -15.51
CA GLN A 484 -17.85 -8.61 -16.94
C GLN A 484 -17.61 -10.11 -17.17
N GLU A 485 -16.87 -10.76 -16.29
CA GLU A 485 -16.67 -12.22 -16.34
C GLU A 485 -18.01 -12.95 -16.20
N HIS A 486 -18.85 -12.55 -15.25
CA HIS A 486 -20.18 -13.15 -15.05
C HIS A 486 -21.15 -12.93 -16.21
N LYS A 487 -21.02 -11.83 -16.93
CA LYS A 487 -21.86 -11.57 -18.13
C LYS A 487 -21.39 -12.34 -19.37
N GLY A 488 -20.31 -13.11 -19.29
CA GLY A 488 -19.74 -13.82 -20.43
C GLY A 488 -19.19 -12.90 -21.52
N VAL A 489 -18.97 -11.61 -21.19
CA VAL A 489 -18.41 -10.61 -22.13
C VAL A 489 -16.92 -10.81 -22.30
N LEU A 490 -16.25 -11.35 -21.26
CA LEU A 490 -14.83 -11.70 -21.28
C LEU A 490 -14.70 -13.23 -21.27
N PRO A 491 -13.83 -13.83 -22.12
CA PRO A 491 -13.52 -15.24 -22.02
C PRO A 491 -12.79 -15.50 -20.68
N VAL A 492 -13.23 -16.49 -19.96
CA VAL A 492 -12.67 -16.99 -18.69
C VAL A 492 -11.19 -17.37 -18.85
#